data_e942df67c927ac8af4f1f8b8887487a2
#
_entry.id   e942df67c927ac8af4f1f8b8887487a2
#
_cell.length_a   1.000
_cell.length_b   1.000
_cell.length_c   1.000
_cell.angle_alpha   90.00
_cell.angle_beta   90.00
_cell.angle_gamma   90.00
#
_symmetry.space_group_name_H-M   'P 1'
#
loop_
_entity.id
_entity.type
_entity.pdbx_description
1 polymer ?
#
loop_
_entity_poly.entity_id
_entity_poly.type
_entity_poly.pdbx_seq_one_letter_code
_entity_poly.pdbx_strand_id
1 'polypeptide(L)'
;MSFLLDTCVVSEATKERRDVGVQTWLDATAPDLLFFSAISFGELKFGVERLPKGSKRERLEVWLNEFVVDTPPQRILPVDRDVALVWAGLRIRDPNCKVADSQIAATALAHGLTLVTRNVRDFAFAGLPVFNPWAK
;
A
#
# COMPACT_ATOMS: atom_id res chain seq x y z
N MET A 1 8.75 3.22 15.26
CA MET A 1 8.68 3.39 13.80
C MET A 1 7.46 2.66 13.28
N SER A 2 6.67 3.33 12.50
CA SER A 2 5.45 2.76 11.90
C SER A 2 5.54 2.81 10.39
N PHE A 3 4.77 1.95 9.72
CA PHE A 3 4.91 1.70 8.29
C PHE A 3 3.59 1.85 7.56
N LEU A 4 3.65 2.39 6.34
CA LEU A 4 2.54 2.35 5.40
C LEU A 4 2.87 1.29 4.35
N LEU A 5 2.03 0.28 4.20
CA LEU A 5 2.25 -0.78 3.21
C LEU A 5 1.67 -0.37 1.87
N ASP A 6 2.53 -0.34 0.84
CA ASP A 6 2.06 -0.15 -0.53
C ASP A 6 1.23 -1.35 -0.99
N THR A 7 0.37 -1.14 -1.96
CA THR A 7 -0.53 -2.16 -2.50
C THR A 7 0.20 -3.45 -2.90
N CYS A 8 1.41 -3.35 -3.47
CA CYS A 8 2.19 -4.52 -3.86
C CYS A 8 2.58 -5.43 -2.68
N VAL A 9 2.77 -4.87 -1.49
CA VAL A 9 3.08 -5.65 -0.28
C VAL A 9 1.85 -6.43 0.16
N VAL A 10 0.68 -5.80 0.12
CA VAL A 10 -0.59 -6.44 0.48
C VAL A 10 -0.93 -7.55 -0.52
N SER A 11 -0.79 -7.30 -1.82
CA SER A 11 -1.09 -8.30 -2.84
C SER A 11 -0.10 -9.48 -2.85
N GLU A 12 1.09 -9.31 -2.29
CA GLU A 12 2.03 -10.42 -2.14
C GLU A 12 1.42 -11.55 -1.29
N ALA A 13 0.56 -11.23 -0.33
CA ALA A 13 -0.12 -12.21 0.52
C ALA A 13 -1.07 -13.13 -0.25
N THR A 14 -1.48 -12.77 -1.48
CA THR A 14 -2.38 -13.57 -2.31
C THR A 14 -1.64 -14.62 -3.15
N LYS A 15 -0.33 -14.52 -3.24
CA LYS A 15 0.48 -15.43 -4.08
C LYS A 15 0.68 -16.78 -3.42
N GLU A 16 0.71 -17.84 -4.22
CA GLU A 16 1.02 -19.19 -3.73
C GLU A 16 2.47 -19.26 -3.23
N ARG A 17 3.40 -18.63 -3.97
CA ARG A 17 4.81 -18.51 -3.58
C ARG A 17 5.08 -17.06 -3.21
N ARG A 18 5.00 -16.77 -1.92
CA ARG A 18 5.31 -15.45 -1.39
C ARG A 18 6.80 -15.24 -1.32
N ASP A 19 7.24 -14.01 -1.56
CA ASP A 19 8.65 -13.66 -1.39
C ASP A 19 9.08 -13.88 0.06
N VAL A 20 10.20 -14.57 0.24
CA VAL A 20 10.72 -14.92 1.57
C VAL A 20 11.06 -13.68 2.38
N GLY A 21 11.65 -12.66 1.75
CA GLY A 21 12.01 -11.42 2.43
C GLY A 21 10.80 -10.68 2.96
N VAL A 22 9.75 -10.56 2.14
CA VAL A 22 8.49 -9.92 2.55
C VAL A 22 7.86 -10.67 3.71
N GLN A 23 7.74 -11.99 3.61
CA GLN A 23 7.11 -12.79 4.66
C GLN A 23 7.90 -12.69 5.97
N THR A 24 9.22 -12.79 5.90
CA THR A 24 10.08 -12.69 7.08
C THR A 24 9.91 -11.33 7.76
N TRP A 25 9.89 -10.26 6.97
CA TRP A 25 9.73 -8.92 7.52
C TRP A 25 8.34 -8.72 8.15
N LEU A 26 7.28 -9.17 7.48
CA LEU A 26 5.92 -9.09 8.02
C LEU A 26 5.78 -9.89 9.32
N ASP A 27 6.32 -11.10 9.37
CA ASP A 27 6.26 -11.95 10.56
C ASP A 27 7.02 -11.34 11.76
N ALA A 28 8.06 -10.57 11.48
CA ALA A 28 8.89 -9.93 12.50
C ALA A 28 8.35 -8.55 12.94
N THR A 29 7.32 -8.02 12.27
CA THR A 29 6.81 -6.68 12.52
C THR A 29 5.47 -6.76 13.25
N ALA A 30 5.34 -6.02 14.35
CA ALA A 30 4.09 -5.99 15.12
C ALA A 30 2.95 -5.42 14.25
N PRO A 31 1.78 -6.09 14.21
CA PRO A 31 0.66 -5.65 13.36
C PRO A 31 0.18 -4.22 13.62
N ASP A 32 0.27 -3.74 14.86
CA ASP A 32 -0.15 -2.39 15.23
C ASP A 32 0.77 -1.28 14.68
N LEU A 33 1.91 -1.65 14.10
CA LEU A 33 2.81 -0.72 13.41
C LEU A 33 2.53 -0.63 11.91
N LEU A 34 1.61 -1.44 11.39
CA LEU A 34 1.29 -1.52 9.97
C LEU A 34 0.01 -0.75 9.66
N PHE A 35 0.13 0.19 8.74
CA PHE A 35 -0.98 1.02 8.27
C PHE A 35 -1.18 0.83 6.77
N PHE A 36 -2.38 1.17 6.30
CA PHE A 36 -2.79 1.03 4.90
C PHE A 36 -3.41 2.33 4.42
N SER A 37 -3.17 2.68 3.17
CA SER A 37 -3.90 3.77 2.53
C SER A 37 -5.27 3.28 2.06
N ALA A 38 -6.30 4.10 2.22
CA ALA A 38 -7.61 3.83 1.62
C ALA A 38 -7.50 3.62 0.10
N ILE A 39 -6.55 4.28 -0.55
CA ILE A 39 -6.29 4.12 -1.99
C ILE A 39 -5.91 2.68 -2.34
N SER A 40 -5.13 2.01 -1.48
CA SER A 40 -4.73 0.61 -1.73
C SER A 40 -5.94 -0.33 -1.78
N PHE A 41 -6.95 -0.09 -0.97
CA PHE A 41 -8.19 -0.88 -1.02
C PHE A 41 -8.90 -0.72 -2.37
N GLY A 42 -8.94 0.50 -2.88
CA GLY A 42 -9.50 0.76 -4.21
C GLY A 42 -8.70 0.10 -5.32
N GLU A 43 -7.37 0.15 -5.24
CA GLU A 43 -6.50 -0.51 -6.21
C GLU A 43 -6.66 -2.03 -6.20
N LEU A 44 -6.76 -2.62 -5.01
CA LEU A 44 -6.97 -4.07 -4.86
C LEU A 44 -8.31 -4.48 -5.47
N LYS A 45 -9.37 -3.75 -5.17
CA LYS A 45 -10.70 -4.04 -5.71
C LYS A 45 -10.72 -3.89 -7.23
N PHE A 46 -10.14 -2.83 -7.76
CA PHE A 46 -10.03 -2.62 -9.19
C PHE A 46 -9.27 -3.79 -9.86
N GLY A 47 -8.16 -4.21 -9.29
CA GLY A 47 -7.35 -5.32 -9.81
C GLY A 47 -8.11 -6.64 -9.82
N VAL A 48 -8.91 -6.92 -8.80
CA VAL A 48 -9.72 -8.13 -8.71
C VAL A 48 -10.87 -8.09 -9.72
N GLU A 49 -11.60 -6.99 -9.78
CA GLU A 49 -12.81 -6.89 -10.62
C GLU A 49 -12.49 -6.87 -12.11
N ARG A 50 -11.29 -6.47 -12.52
CA ARG A 50 -10.92 -6.50 -13.93
C ARG A 50 -10.44 -7.87 -14.39
N LEU A 51 -10.27 -8.85 -13.50
CA LEU A 51 -9.95 -10.22 -13.88
C LEU A 51 -11.15 -10.85 -14.58
N PRO A 52 -10.90 -11.77 -15.53
CA PRO A 52 -12.00 -12.53 -16.13
C PRO A 52 -12.73 -13.36 -15.07
N LYS A 53 -14.02 -13.54 -15.23
CA LYS A 53 -14.83 -14.38 -14.35
C LYS A 53 -14.23 -15.79 -14.31
N GLY A 54 -14.13 -16.36 -13.13
CA GLY A 54 -13.57 -17.68 -12.93
C GLY A 54 -13.07 -17.90 -11.50
N SER A 55 -12.47 -19.05 -11.26
CA SER A 55 -12.06 -19.47 -9.91
C SER A 55 -11.01 -18.55 -9.28
N LYS A 56 -10.08 -18.03 -10.08
CA LYS A 56 -9.06 -17.10 -9.58
C LYS A 56 -9.69 -15.81 -9.06
N ARG A 57 -10.60 -15.21 -9.83
CA ARG A 57 -11.31 -14.00 -9.42
C ARG A 57 -12.13 -14.24 -8.17
N GLU A 58 -12.88 -15.35 -8.12
CA GLU A 58 -13.71 -15.70 -6.97
C GLU A 58 -12.87 -15.86 -5.70
N ARG A 59 -11.73 -16.53 -5.80
CA ARG A 59 -10.80 -16.70 -4.67
C ARG A 59 -10.27 -15.37 -4.17
N LEU A 60 -9.90 -14.47 -5.08
CA LEU A 60 -9.39 -13.15 -4.73
C LEU A 60 -10.49 -12.23 -4.19
N GLU A 61 -11.73 -12.35 -4.66
CA GLU A 61 -12.87 -11.62 -4.10
C GLU A 61 -13.11 -12.01 -2.64
N VAL A 62 -13.06 -13.31 -2.32
CA VAL A 62 -13.19 -13.80 -0.94
C VAL A 62 -12.06 -13.25 -0.07
N TRP A 63 -10.82 -13.36 -0.54
CA TRP A 63 -9.66 -12.83 0.18
C TRP A 63 -9.79 -11.33 0.46
N LEU A 64 -10.20 -10.56 -0.55
CA LEU A 64 -10.32 -9.11 -0.41
C LEU A 64 -11.40 -8.74 0.62
N ASN A 65 -12.55 -9.42 0.57
CA ASN A 65 -13.63 -9.18 1.53
C ASN A 65 -13.17 -9.48 2.97
N GLU A 66 -12.43 -10.56 3.18
CA GLU A 66 -11.86 -10.89 4.48
C GLU A 66 -10.85 -9.82 4.92
N PHE A 67 -9.98 -9.40 4.02
CA PHE A 67 -8.99 -8.37 4.33
C PHE A 67 -9.67 -7.05 4.74
N VAL A 68 -10.72 -6.63 4.02
CA VAL A 68 -11.47 -5.41 4.35
C VAL A 68 -12.11 -5.52 5.73
N VAL A 69 -12.74 -6.66 6.03
CA VAL A 69 -13.44 -6.87 7.32
C VAL A 69 -12.44 -6.96 8.48
N ASP A 70 -11.33 -7.66 8.26
CA ASP A 70 -10.37 -7.96 9.33
C ASP A 70 -9.42 -6.79 9.62
N THR A 71 -9.28 -5.83 8.71
CA THR A 71 -8.41 -4.68 8.95
C THR A 71 -9.09 -3.65 9.84
N PRO A 72 -8.51 -3.33 11.02
CA PRO A 72 -9.09 -2.33 11.90
C PRO A 72 -9.20 -0.97 11.22
N PRO A 73 -10.34 -0.28 11.31
CA PRO A 73 -10.55 1.01 10.62
C PRO A 73 -9.49 2.06 10.95
N GLN A 74 -8.96 2.07 12.17
CA GLN A 74 -7.94 3.03 12.60
C GLN A 74 -6.59 2.83 11.90
N ARG A 75 -6.38 1.70 11.24
CA ARG A 75 -5.16 1.44 10.46
C ARG A 75 -5.34 1.75 8.98
N ILE A 76 -6.54 2.13 8.57
CA ILE A 76 -6.83 2.53 7.18
C ILE A 76 -6.84 4.05 7.16
N LEU A 77 -5.83 4.64 6.51
CA LEU A 77 -5.66 6.09 6.48
C LEU A 77 -6.32 6.67 5.23
N PRO A 78 -7.27 7.59 5.39
CA PRO A 78 -7.95 8.22 4.26
C PRO A 78 -7.09 9.30 3.62
N VAL A 79 -7.45 9.70 2.41
CA VAL A 79 -6.95 10.93 1.80
C VAL A 79 -7.81 12.06 2.32
N ASP A 80 -7.46 12.56 3.49
CA ASP A 80 -8.15 13.68 4.14
C ASP A 80 -7.56 15.03 3.72
N ARG A 81 -7.95 16.10 4.40
CA ARG A 81 -7.48 17.46 4.10
C ARG A 81 -5.95 17.55 4.18
N ASP A 82 -5.36 17.04 5.25
CA ASP A 82 -3.91 17.17 5.48
C ASP A 82 -3.12 16.37 4.44
N VAL A 83 -3.55 15.17 4.14
CA VAL A 83 -2.96 14.34 3.07
C VAL A 83 -3.10 15.03 1.72
N ALA A 84 -4.27 15.59 1.43
CA ALA A 84 -4.53 16.26 0.15
C ALA A 84 -3.62 17.47 -0.05
N LEU A 85 -3.34 18.25 1.01
CA LEU A 85 -2.45 19.39 0.93
C LEU A 85 -1.00 18.96 0.68
N VAL A 86 -0.53 17.90 1.32
CA VAL A 86 0.80 17.32 1.05
C VAL A 86 0.86 16.80 -0.39
N TRP A 87 -0.19 16.11 -0.84
CA TRP A 87 -0.29 15.58 -2.19
C TRP A 87 -0.15 16.66 -3.26
N ALA A 88 -0.80 17.82 -3.07
CA ALA A 88 -0.69 18.92 -4.01
C ALA A 88 0.77 19.39 -4.17
N GLY A 89 1.53 19.46 -3.08
CA GLY A 89 2.95 19.81 -3.10
C GLY A 89 3.79 18.79 -3.87
N LEU A 90 3.50 17.50 -3.73
CA LEU A 90 4.20 16.45 -4.49
C LEU A 90 3.93 16.58 -5.99
N ARG A 91 2.68 16.85 -6.36
CA ARG A 91 2.29 16.99 -7.77
C ARG A 91 2.91 18.23 -8.43
N ILE A 92 3.09 19.30 -7.69
CA ILE A 92 3.76 20.51 -8.20
C ILE A 92 5.23 20.23 -8.49
N ARG A 93 5.92 19.48 -7.62
CA ARG A 93 7.35 19.15 -7.79
C ARG A 93 7.58 18.10 -8.85
N ASP A 94 6.65 17.14 -8.98
CA ASP A 94 6.73 16.05 -9.94
C ASP A 94 5.39 15.88 -10.64
N PRO A 95 5.10 16.70 -11.68
CA PRO A 95 3.82 16.66 -12.38
C PRO A 95 3.54 15.35 -13.10
N ASN A 96 4.57 14.56 -13.38
CA ASN A 96 4.47 13.30 -14.13
C ASN A 96 4.30 12.08 -13.23
N CYS A 97 4.27 12.23 -11.91
CA CYS A 97 4.07 11.12 -11.01
C CYS A 97 2.66 10.53 -11.16
N LYS A 98 2.53 9.23 -10.92
CA LYS A 98 1.21 8.57 -10.94
C LYS A 98 0.36 9.09 -9.79
N VAL A 99 -0.92 9.33 -10.06
CA VAL A 99 -1.84 9.92 -9.08
C VAL A 99 -1.95 9.02 -7.84
N ALA A 100 -2.21 7.74 -8.01
CA ALA A 100 -2.35 6.81 -6.89
C ALA A 100 -1.07 6.74 -6.06
N ASP A 101 0.09 6.63 -6.71
CA ASP A 101 1.39 6.58 -6.02
C ASP A 101 1.64 7.87 -5.23
N SER A 102 1.33 9.02 -5.80
CA SER A 102 1.49 10.30 -5.11
C SER A 102 0.55 10.45 -3.92
N GLN A 103 -0.66 9.88 -3.98
CA GLN A 103 -1.61 9.88 -2.87
C GLN A 103 -1.12 8.98 -1.73
N ILE A 104 -0.58 7.82 -2.04
CA ILE A 104 0.01 6.91 -1.05
C ILE A 104 1.25 7.56 -0.41
N ALA A 105 2.12 8.16 -1.22
CA ALA A 105 3.29 8.88 -0.71
C ALA A 105 2.89 10.03 0.21
N ALA A 106 1.88 10.82 -0.17
CA ALA A 106 1.38 11.92 0.63
C ALA A 106 0.82 11.43 1.98
N THR A 107 0.15 10.29 1.99
CA THR A 107 -0.36 9.67 3.22
C THR A 107 0.79 9.33 4.16
N ALA A 108 1.84 8.68 3.65
CA ALA A 108 3.02 8.35 4.46
C ALA A 108 3.70 9.61 5.02
N LEU A 109 3.89 10.62 4.18
CA LEU A 109 4.52 11.88 4.60
C LEU A 109 3.70 12.61 5.65
N ALA A 110 2.38 12.71 5.47
CA ALA A 110 1.50 13.42 6.39
C ALA A 110 1.45 12.76 7.77
N HIS A 111 1.63 11.44 7.83
CA HIS A 111 1.58 10.67 9.09
C HIS A 111 2.96 10.29 9.63
N GLY A 112 4.03 10.71 8.98
CA GLY A 112 5.40 10.39 9.44
C GLY A 112 5.74 8.90 9.36
N LEU A 113 5.22 8.20 8.35
CA LEU A 113 5.40 6.76 8.18
C LEU A 113 6.50 6.45 7.17
N THR A 114 7.16 5.30 7.35
CA THR A 114 8.02 4.73 6.33
C THR A 114 7.16 3.94 5.33
N LEU A 115 7.30 4.23 4.05
CA LEU A 115 6.60 3.49 3.01
C LEU A 115 7.32 2.19 2.72
N VAL A 116 6.59 1.08 2.74
CA VAL A 116 7.13 -0.25 2.42
C VAL A 116 6.64 -0.63 1.04
N THR A 117 7.57 -0.79 0.10
CA THR A 117 7.24 -1.07 -1.30
C THR A 117 8.39 -1.76 -2.02
N ARG A 118 8.05 -2.53 -3.05
CA ARG A 118 9.02 -3.05 -4.00
C ARG A 118 9.42 -1.99 -5.04
N ASN A 119 8.51 -1.07 -5.35
CA ASN A 119 8.64 -0.10 -6.44
C ASN A 119 9.32 1.18 -5.97
N VAL A 120 10.54 1.07 -5.46
CA VAL A 120 11.28 2.18 -4.86
C VAL A 120 11.41 3.38 -5.80
N ARG A 121 11.58 3.15 -7.10
CA ARG A 121 11.73 4.23 -8.09
C ARG A 121 10.47 5.08 -8.24
N ASP A 122 9.29 4.46 -8.10
CA ASP A 122 8.01 5.16 -8.24
C ASP A 122 7.70 6.03 -7.03
N PHE A 123 8.45 5.88 -5.93
CA PHE A 123 8.26 6.60 -4.68
C PHE A 123 9.47 7.43 -4.27
N ALA A 124 10.25 7.90 -5.24
CA ALA A 124 11.41 8.74 -4.98
C ALA A 124 11.00 10.21 -4.73
N PHE A 125 10.16 10.42 -3.73
CA PHE A 125 9.71 11.75 -3.30
C PHE A 125 10.59 12.29 -2.19
N ALA A 126 10.87 13.59 -2.23
CA ALA A 126 11.72 14.23 -1.23
C ALA A 126 11.15 14.06 0.19
N GLY A 127 11.97 13.61 1.12
CA GLY A 127 11.58 13.44 2.51
C GLY A 127 10.81 12.17 2.83
N LEU A 128 10.52 11.32 1.84
CA LEU A 128 9.81 10.08 2.06
C LEU A 128 10.80 8.93 2.34
N PRO A 129 10.81 8.36 3.56
CA PRO A 129 11.59 7.16 3.81
C PRO A 129 10.89 5.96 3.18
N VAL A 130 11.66 5.16 2.44
CA VAL A 130 11.16 4.00 1.70
C VAL A 130 11.97 2.77 2.08
N PHE A 131 11.29 1.65 2.28
CA PHE A 131 11.91 0.37 2.61
C PHE A 131 11.39 -0.71 1.65
N ASN A 132 12.32 -1.46 1.06
CA ASN A 132 12.00 -2.60 0.19
C ASN A 132 12.32 -3.91 0.93
N PRO A 133 11.32 -4.68 1.37
CA PRO A 133 11.53 -5.94 2.10
C PRO A 133 11.80 -7.13 1.20
N TRP A 134 11.68 -6.99 -0.13
CA TRP A 134 11.87 -8.12 -1.04
C TRP A 134 13.28 -8.71 -0.94
N ALA A 135 13.38 -10.03 -1.00
CA ALA A 135 14.65 -10.72 -1.03
C ALA A 135 15.41 -10.39 -2.32
N LYS A 136 16.72 -10.29 -2.20
CA LYS A 136 17.61 -10.00 -3.33
C LYS A 136 17.89 -11.26 -4.13
#